data_080a1f5c666fa652d3dfc657c6811b38
#
_entry.id   080a1f5c666fa652d3dfc657c6811b38
#
_cell.length_a   1.000
_cell.length_b   1.000
_cell.length_c   1.000
_cell.angle_alpha   90.00
_cell.angle_beta   90.00
_cell.angle_gamma   90.00
#
_symmetry.space_group_name_H-M   'P 1'
#
loop_
_entity.id
_entity.type
_entity.pdbx_description
1 polymer ?
#
loop_
_entity_poly.entity_id
_entity_poly.type
_entity_poly.pdbx_seq_one_letter_code
_entity_poly.pdbx_strand_id
1 'polypeptide(L)'
;MHDRTPVLIGAGQFTARGPAAEAPGPLELMITAAQHAAADAGLSAAVLAQIDALGVVGFTIDAPGGLEKLPVPRLKNPPKSLAGRLGAAPGYAVYSHMGGNTPQQLVNHLCARIAAGESDLALAVGAEFLGSLMKRLRAGAPFPAGYGDDESTLPTRFGDPRPGVTPREAAHGLGFPVNTYPLFENALRARDFRSLEDHQRRLGALFAPFTEVAAKNPQAWFPVARSAEELVTVTDQNRMISYPYPKYLNAIMEVDQSAGVLIASVAKARELGVPESQWVYLHGCADASDLWYPLERQDFHSSPAIRLSGERAFGMAGIAVADIDVIDLYSCFPVAVEVAAEELGIALDDPRGLTVTGGLPYAGGPGNNYAMHSIAVMMQRLRDKRGAYGLVTANGWFLTKQSVGIYSTTPVEGEWAREDPKVVQAQIDALPHPEITDTPNGPATIETYTVCHSRDGYRMGIVIGRDGQDRRFVASTPSDQATLMDLESREAVGRTGNVITTEGGGLSLFTPD
;
A
#
# COMPACT_ATOMS: atom_id res chain seq x y z
N MET A 1 32.77 1.98 -9.69
CA MET A 1 31.64 1.76 -8.75
C MET A 1 32.15 2.05 -7.36
N HIS A 2 31.44 2.88 -6.61
CA HIS A 2 31.82 3.28 -5.26
C HIS A 2 31.52 2.15 -4.26
N ASP A 3 32.45 1.88 -3.31
CA ASP A 3 32.30 0.75 -2.37
C ASP A 3 31.08 0.87 -1.45
N ARG A 4 30.57 2.09 -1.22
CA ARG A 4 29.38 2.40 -0.43
C ARG A 4 28.08 2.43 -1.25
N THR A 5 28.11 2.16 -2.55
CA THR A 5 26.88 2.07 -3.34
C THR A 5 26.00 0.94 -2.78
N PRO A 6 24.73 1.22 -2.42
CA PRO A 6 23.81 0.18 -1.97
C PRO A 6 23.39 -0.72 -3.13
N VAL A 7 23.36 -2.03 -2.88
CA VAL A 7 22.88 -3.04 -3.83
C VAL A 7 21.93 -4.00 -3.13
N LEU A 8 20.83 -4.32 -3.77
CA LEU A 8 19.91 -5.37 -3.35
C LEU A 8 20.52 -6.70 -3.85
N ILE A 9 20.90 -7.55 -2.93
CA ILE A 9 21.64 -8.79 -3.24
C ILE A 9 20.76 -10.04 -3.22
N GLY A 10 19.64 -10.01 -2.49
CA GLY A 10 18.72 -11.14 -2.42
C GLY A 10 17.33 -10.71 -1.99
N ALA A 11 16.32 -11.42 -2.47
CA ALA A 11 14.92 -11.21 -2.12
C ALA A 11 14.23 -12.54 -1.81
N GLY A 12 13.39 -12.54 -0.77
CA GLY A 12 12.65 -13.72 -0.36
C GLY A 12 11.17 -13.43 -0.22
N GLN A 13 10.35 -14.39 -0.65
CA GLN A 13 8.90 -14.34 -0.49
C GLN A 13 8.41 -15.68 0.02
N PHE A 14 7.31 -15.63 0.77
CA PHE A 14 6.64 -16.85 1.21
C PHE A 14 5.13 -16.60 1.36
N THR A 15 4.32 -17.50 0.83
CA THR A 15 2.87 -17.54 0.98
C THR A 15 2.48 -18.83 1.69
N ALA A 16 2.02 -18.71 2.93
CA ALA A 16 1.58 -19.86 3.72
C ALA A 16 0.17 -20.28 3.29
N ARG A 17 0.10 -21.42 2.62
CA ARG A 17 -1.17 -22.05 2.22
C ARG A 17 -1.40 -23.29 3.08
N GLY A 18 -2.67 -23.54 3.40
CA GLY A 18 -3.03 -24.71 4.19
C GLY A 18 -4.00 -24.44 5.32
N PRO A 19 -4.20 -25.43 6.21
CA PRO A 19 -5.06 -25.28 7.38
C PRO A 19 -4.53 -24.18 8.32
N ALA A 20 -5.42 -23.34 8.85
CA ALA A 20 -5.03 -22.29 9.80
C ALA A 20 -4.32 -22.85 11.05
N ALA A 21 -4.63 -24.09 11.43
CA ALA A 21 -3.99 -24.75 12.58
C ALA A 21 -2.47 -24.97 12.39
N GLU A 22 -2.01 -25.10 11.16
CA GLU A 22 -0.61 -25.35 10.79
C GLU A 22 0.09 -24.07 10.29
N ALA A 23 -0.65 -22.97 10.12
CA ALA A 23 -0.08 -21.73 9.61
C ALA A 23 0.95 -21.15 10.59
N PRO A 24 2.12 -20.72 10.08
CA PRO A 24 3.16 -20.12 10.89
C PRO A 24 2.71 -18.78 11.48
N GLY A 25 3.26 -18.40 12.62
CA GLY A 25 3.09 -17.08 13.19
C GLY A 25 3.89 -16.01 12.43
N PRO A 26 3.66 -14.72 12.74
CA PRO A 26 4.32 -13.62 12.05
C PRO A 26 5.85 -13.67 12.11
N LEU A 27 6.39 -14.12 13.23
CA LEU A 27 7.84 -14.25 13.40
C LEU A 27 8.43 -15.31 12.45
N GLU A 28 7.78 -16.48 12.35
CA GLU A 28 8.23 -17.57 11.49
C GLU A 28 8.07 -17.19 9.99
N LEU A 29 7.02 -16.45 9.65
CA LEU A 29 6.84 -15.91 8.29
C LEU A 29 8.02 -14.99 7.91
N MET A 30 8.41 -14.06 8.79
CA MET A 30 9.54 -13.16 8.55
C MET A 30 10.88 -13.91 8.46
N ILE A 31 11.12 -14.91 9.34
CA ILE A 31 12.32 -15.75 9.29
C ILE A 31 12.40 -16.46 7.95
N THR A 32 11.29 -17.04 7.48
CA THR A 32 11.24 -17.76 6.20
C THR A 32 11.59 -16.83 5.03
N ALA A 33 11.00 -15.62 5.01
CA ALA A 33 11.31 -14.63 3.97
C ALA A 33 12.80 -14.21 4.00
N ALA A 34 13.36 -14.00 5.19
CA ALA A 34 14.79 -13.66 5.34
C ALA A 34 15.70 -14.80 4.87
N GLN A 35 15.38 -16.04 5.20
CA GLN A 35 16.13 -17.22 4.75
C GLN A 35 16.05 -17.39 3.22
N HIS A 36 14.88 -17.17 2.63
CA HIS A 36 14.73 -17.18 1.17
C HIS A 36 15.54 -16.06 0.52
N ALA A 37 15.61 -14.87 1.12
CA ALA A 37 16.43 -13.77 0.62
C ALA A 37 17.94 -14.12 0.66
N ALA A 38 18.42 -14.77 1.72
CA ALA A 38 19.79 -15.25 1.80
C ALA A 38 20.07 -16.32 0.72
N ALA A 39 19.16 -17.27 0.55
CA ALA A 39 19.28 -18.31 -0.48
C ALA A 39 19.27 -17.74 -1.90
N ASP A 40 18.43 -16.73 -2.18
CA ASP A 40 18.37 -16.02 -3.46
C ASP A 40 19.70 -15.29 -3.78
N ALA A 41 20.39 -14.77 -2.75
CA ALA A 41 21.73 -14.20 -2.88
C ALA A 41 22.84 -15.27 -3.07
N GLY A 42 22.51 -16.56 -3.07
CA GLY A 42 23.48 -17.65 -3.10
C GLY A 42 24.20 -17.88 -1.76
N LEU A 43 23.66 -17.37 -0.67
CA LEU A 43 24.26 -17.40 0.67
C LEU A 43 23.54 -18.40 1.60
N SER A 44 24.26 -18.94 2.57
CA SER A 44 23.64 -19.69 3.64
C SER A 44 22.88 -18.78 4.60
N ALA A 45 21.88 -19.31 5.31
CA ALA A 45 21.13 -18.55 6.32
C ALA A 45 22.02 -17.98 7.46
N ALA A 46 23.23 -18.49 7.64
CA ALA A 46 24.19 -17.97 8.62
C ALA A 46 24.61 -16.51 8.35
N VAL A 47 24.48 -16.02 7.10
CA VAL A 47 24.76 -14.61 6.77
C VAL A 47 23.83 -13.66 7.53
N LEU A 48 22.63 -14.10 7.86
CA LEU A 48 21.62 -13.29 8.56
C LEU A 48 22.08 -12.85 9.96
N ALA A 49 23.02 -13.57 10.57
CA ALA A 49 23.64 -13.17 11.83
C ALA A 49 24.57 -11.95 11.69
N GLN A 50 24.98 -11.59 10.46
CA GLN A 50 25.85 -10.44 10.19
C GLN A 50 25.07 -9.15 9.88
N ILE A 51 23.74 -9.19 9.92
CA ILE A 51 22.90 -7.99 9.68
C ILE A 51 23.21 -6.92 10.73
N ASP A 52 23.59 -5.73 10.30
CA ASP A 52 23.87 -4.59 11.14
C ASP A 52 22.76 -3.52 11.14
N ALA A 53 21.83 -3.59 10.17
CA ALA A 53 20.62 -2.80 10.14
C ALA A 53 19.38 -3.65 9.81
N LEU A 54 18.27 -3.44 10.53
CA LEU A 54 17.04 -4.20 10.40
C LEU A 54 15.83 -3.26 10.35
N GLY A 55 15.07 -3.33 9.26
CA GLY A 55 13.78 -2.67 9.11
C GLY A 55 12.63 -3.68 9.07
N VAL A 56 11.74 -3.66 10.05
CA VAL A 56 10.55 -4.51 10.07
C VAL A 56 9.32 -3.69 9.75
N VAL A 57 8.54 -4.14 8.75
CA VAL A 57 7.27 -3.54 8.37
C VAL A 57 6.21 -3.79 9.44
N GLY A 58 5.46 -2.75 9.82
CA GLY A 58 4.43 -2.83 10.86
C GLY A 58 3.28 -3.75 10.48
N PHE A 59 2.81 -4.55 11.44
CA PHE A 59 1.66 -5.45 11.24
C PHE A 59 0.34 -4.67 11.29
N THR A 60 -0.63 -5.11 10.51
CA THR A 60 -1.98 -4.51 10.49
C THR A 60 -2.69 -4.64 11.84
N ILE A 61 -2.42 -5.69 12.63
CA ILE A 61 -3.00 -5.84 13.97
C ILE A 61 -2.57 -4.75 14.96
N ASP A 62 -1.48 -4.04 14.69
CA ASP A 62 -0.99 -2.94 15.52
C ASP A 62 -1.51 -1.58 15.05
N ALA A 63 -2.44 -1.57 14.07
CA ALA A 63 -3.07 -0.37 13.58
C ALA A 63 -3.95 0.29 14.66
N PRO A 64 -3.81 1.61 14.89
CA PRO A 64 -4.74 2.31 15.76
C PRO A 64 -6.16 2.29 15.17
N GLY A 65 -7.18 2.11 16.01
CA GLY A 65 -8.57 2.22 15.60
C GLY A 65 -9.40 0.93 15.67
N GLY A 66 -8.87 -0.16 16.24
CA GLY A 66 -9.71 -1.31 16.51
C GLY A 66 -9.01 -2.68 16.54
N LEU A 67 -8.11 -2.95 15.61
CA LEU A 67 -7.41 -4.24 15.56
C LEU A 67 -6.47 -4.43 16.75
N GLU A 68 -5.91 -3.34 17.28
CA GLU A 68 -5.09 -3.37 18.49
C GLU A 68 -5.84 -3.86 19.74
N LYS A 69 -7.18 -3.81 19.73
CA LYS A 69 -8.06 -4.28 20.81
C LYS A 69 -8.38 -5.77 20.74
N LEU A 70 -8.01 -6.44 19.65
CA LEU A 70 -8.25 -7.89 19.55
C LEU A 70 -7.46 -8.64 20.65
N PRO A 71 -8.08 -9.62 21.31
CA PRO A 71 -7.45 -10.42 22.37
C PRO A 71 -6.53 -11.49 21.77
N VAL A 72 -5.45 -11.07 21.13
CA VAL A 72 -4.49 -11.95 20.44
C VAL A 72 -3.08 -11.70 20.96
N PRO A 73 -2.22 -12.73 20.99
CA PRO A 73 -0.80 -12.56 21.29
C PRO A 73 -0.15 -11.59 20.29
N ARG A 74 0.83 -10.82 20.75
CA ARG A 74 1.55 -9.83 19.92
C ARG A 74 3.04 -9.92 20.16
N LEU A 75 3.80 -9.68 19.11
CA LEU A 75 5.21 -9.38 19.21
C LEU A 75 5.34 -7.92 19.71
N LYS A 76 5.86 -7.74 20.93
CA LYS A 76 6.02 -6.41 21.55
C LYS A 76 7.17 -5.61 20.92
N ASN A 77 8.22 -6.33 20.51
CA ASN A 77 9.35 -5.74 19.79
C ASN A 77 9.75 -6.64 18.61
N PRO A 78 8.98 -6.58 17.48
CA PRO A 78 9.22 -7.45 16.33
C PRO A 78 10.66 -7.43 15.81
N PRO A 79 11.35 -6.27 15.67
CA PRO A 79 12.76 -6.25 15.26
C PRO A 79 13.69 -7.02 16.20
N LYS A 80 13.52 -6.86 17.52
CA LYS A 80 14.36 -7.55 18.51
C LYS A 80 14.11 -9.05 18.53
N SER A 81 12.83 -9.46 18.47
CA SER A 81 12.45 -10.87 18.42
C SER A 81 12.99 -11.55 17.17
N LEU A 82 12.89 -10.86 16.01
CA LEU A 82 13.44 -11.36 14.76
C LEU A 82 14.96 -11.44 14.80
N ALA A 83 15.66 -10.39 15.22
CA ALA A 83 17.12 -10.38 15.32
C ALA A 83 17.64 -11.52 16.20
N GLY A 84 17.02 -11.74 17.37
CA GLY A 84 17.37 -12.84 18.26
C GLY A 84 17.22 -14.22 17.61
N ARG A 85 16.16 -14.44 16.82
CA ARG A 85 15.94 -15.70 16.09
C ARG A 85 16.89 -15.89 14.91
N LEU A 86 17.38 -14.81 14.29
CA LEU A 86 18.38 -14.84 13.22
C LEU A 86 19.81 -14.91 13.75
N GLY A 87 20.02 -14.81 15.07
CA GLY A 87 21.35 -14.72 15.69
C GLY A 87 22.05 -13.39 15.44
N ALA A 88 21.31 -12.34 15.02
CA ALA A 88 21.84 -11.02 14.70
C ALA A 88 21.79 -10.07 15.91
N ALA A 89 22.70 -9.10 15.91
CA ALA A 89 22.73 -8.00 16.89
C ALA A 89 22.88 -6.65 16.17
N PRO A 90 21.87 -6.22 15.39
CA PRO A 90 21.95 -5.01 14.58
C PRO A 90 22.10 -3.77 15.44
N GLY A 91 23.04 -2.87 15.08
CA GLY A 91 23.21 -1.58 15.71
C GLY A 91 22.04 -0.61 15.40
N TYR A 92 21.30 -0.88 14.34
CA TYR A 92 20.10 -0.13 13.95
C TYR A 92 18.94 -1.10 13.71
N ALA A 93 17.85 -0.95 14.44
CA ALA A 93 16.65 -1.77 14.26
C ALA A 93 15.38 -0.94 14.46
N VAL A 94 14.47 -0.99 13.49
CA VAL A 94 13.24 -0.18 13.49
C VAL A 94 12.01 -1.01 13.13
N TYR A 95 10.87 -0.58 13.67
CA TYR A 95 9.54 -1.10 13.37
C TYR A 95 8.67 0.01 12.79
N SER A 96 8.17 -0.16 11.56
CA SER A 96 7.46 0.92 10.88
C SER A 96 6.09 1.20 11.51
N HIS A 97 5.62 2.44 11.33
CA HIS A 97 4.21 2.76 11.48
C HIS A 97 3.40 2.21 10.29
N MET A 98 2.06 2.31 10.39
CA MET A 98 1.14 1.86 9.35
C MET A 98 1.37 2.58 8.02
N GLY A 99 1.29 1.84 6.92
CA GLY A 99 1.33 2.37 5.56
C GLY A 99 1.86 1.34 4.56
N GLY A 100 1.13 1.07 3.49
CA GLY A 100 1.59 0.17 2.42
C GLY A 100 2.78 0.71 1.63
N ASN A 101 3.14 1.99 1.81
CA ASN A 101 4.36 2.60 1.29
C ASN A 101 5.63 2.17 2.06
N THR A 102 5.49 1.68 3.30
CA THR A 102 6.62 1.46 4.22
C THR A 102 7.68 0.47 3.74
N PRO A 103 7.38 -0.60 2.97
CA PRO A 103 8.43 -1.44 2.41
C PRO A 103 9.41 -0.69 1.52
N GLN A 104 8.88 0.08 0.55
CA GLN A 104 9.72 0.90 -0.33
C GLN A 104 10.43 2.00 0.46
N GLN A 105 9.76 2.64 1.40
CA GLN A 105 10.35 3.67 2.27
C GLN A 105 11.51 3.11 3.11
N LEU A 106 11.38 1.89 3.64
CA LEU A 106 12.45 1.20 4.37
C LEU A 106 13.64 0.89 3.47
N VAL A 107 13.40 0.38 2.25
CA VAL A 107 14.46 0.14 1.26
C VAL A 107 15.20 1.45 0.94
N ASN A 108 14.47 2.54 0.66
CA ASN A 108 15.05 3.86 0.41
C ASN A 108 15.92 4.32 1.58
N HIS A 109 15.42 4.16 2.80
CA HIS A 109 16.12 4.57 4.02
C HIS A 109 17.37 3.73 4.31
N LEU A 110 17.26 2.40 4.19
CA LEU A 110 18.40 1.50 4.42
C LEU A 110 19.49 1.68 3.36
N CYS A 111 19.13 1.92 2.09
CA CYS A 111 20.07 2.31 1.04
C CYS A 111 20.82 3.61 1.40
N ALA A 112 20.11 4.62 1.93
CA ALA A 112 20.73 5.87 2.36
C ALA A 112 21.72 5.66 3.52
N ARG A 113 21.39 4.80 4.48
CA ARG A 113 22.30 4.45 5.59
C ARG A 113 23.58 3.74 5.10
N ILE A 114 23.43 2.83 4.15
CA ILE A 114 24.58 2.13 3.52
C ILE A 114 25.47 3.13 2.78
N ALA A 115 24.88 4.02 1.99
CA ALA A 115 25.62 5.04 1.27
C ALA A 115 26.38 5.99 2.23
N ALA A 116 25.76 6.36 3.35
CA ALA A 116 26.37 7.16 4.40
C ALA A 116 27.47 6.41 5.20
N GLY A 117 27.63 5.09 5.01
CA GLY A 117 28.58 4.28 5.76
C GLY A 117 28.14 3.94 7.19
N GLU A 118 26.85 4.07 7.48
CA GLU A 118 26.25 3.76 8.79
C GLU A 118 25.84 2.29 8.90
N SER A 119 25.88 1.55 7.79
CA SER A 119 25.53 0.13 7.69
C SER A 119 26.23 -0.50 6.50
N ASP A 120 26.50 -1.80 6.57
CA ASP A 120 27.09 -2.57 5.47
C ASP A 120 26.17 -3.70 4.97
N LEU A 121 25.32 -4.27 5.86
CA LEU A 121 24.38 -5.33 5.51
C LEU A 121 23.05 -5.11 6.23
N ALA A 122 22.03 -4.80 5.47
CA ALA A 122 20.71 -4.52 5.98
C ALA A 122 19.65 -5.55 5.52
N LEU A 123 18.64 -5.79 6.35
CA LEU A 123 17.43 -6.54 6.02
C LEU A 123 16.21 -5.64 6.17
N ALA A 124 15.44 -5.50 5.08
CA ALA A 124 14.06 -5.02 5.13
C ALA A 124 13.11 -6.22 5.01
N VAL A 125 12.17 -6.40 5.95
CA VAL A 125 11.28 -7.57 5.97
C VAL A 125 9.94 -7.24 6.60
N GLY A 126 8.90 -7.91 6.16
CA GLY A 126 7.57 -7.83 6.77
C GLY A 126 6.76 -9.09 6.51
N ALA A 127 5.68 -9.21 7.25
CA ALA A 127 4.71 -10.30 7.12
C ALA A 127 3.30 -9.80 7.43
N GLU A 128 2.31 -10.52 6.93
CA GLU A 128 0.93 -10.43 7.38
C GLU A 128 0.37 -11.83 7.57
N PHE A 129 -0.48 -12.00 8.58
CA PHE A 129 -1.01 -13.29 9.01
C PHE A 129 -2.50 -13.23 9.35
N LEU A 130 -3.20 -12.24 8.81
CA LEU A 130 -4.63 -12.05 9.06
C LEU A 130 -5.50 -13.21 8.58
N GLY A 131 -5.05 -13.97 7.58
CA GLY A 131 -5.76 -15.14 7.08
C GLY A 131 -5.94 -16.22 8.15
N SER A 132 -4.85 -16.67 8.75
CA SER A 132 -4.86 -17.66 9.85
C SER A 132 -5.37 -17.07 11.15
N LEU A 133 -5.02 -15.83 11.48
CA LEU A 133 -5.49 -15.12 12.66
C LEU A 133 -7.01 -15.09 12.75
N MET A 134 -7.68 -14.60 11.70
CA MET A 134 -9.14 -14.48 11.68
C MET A 134 -9.86 -15.84 11.71
N LYS A 135 -9.28 -16.84 11.04
CA LYS A 135 -9.82 -18.22 11.11
C LYS A 135 -9.71 -18.80 12.53
N ARG A 136 -8.57 -18.57 13.22
CA ARG A 136 -8.37 -19.02 14.61
C ARG A 136 -9.33 -18.32 15.57
N LEU A 137 -9.48 -17.00 15.45
CA LEU A 137 -10.42 -16.23 16.27
C LEU A 137 -11.87 -16.74 16.09
N ARG A 138 -12.32 -16.95 14.85
CA ARG A 138 -13.66 -17.47 14.54
C ARG A 138 -13.89 -18.89 15.11
N ALA A 139 -12.82 -19.70 15.14
CA ALA A 139 -12.87 -21.08 15.65
C ALA A 139 -12.60 -21.20 17.17
N GLY A 140 -12.24 -20.12 17.87
CA GLY A 140 -11.78 -20.19 19.26
C GLY A 140 -10.52 -21.03 19.45
N ALA A 141 -9.68 -21.15 18.40
CA ALA A 141 -8.49 -22.00 18.41
C ALA A 141 -7.30 -21.31 19.10
N PRO A 142 -6.42 -22.03 19.79
CA PRO A 142 -5.25 -21.46 20.43
C PRO A 142 -4.25 -20.91 19.41
N PHE A 143 -3.46 -19.93 19.83
CA PHE A 143 -2.35 -19.39 19.03
C PHE A 143 -1.06 -20.16 19.32
N PRO A 144 -0.32 -20.62 18.31
CA PRO A 144 0.96 -21.28 18.51
C PRO A 144 2.06 -20.28 18.92
N ALA A 145 3.20 -20.81 19.33
CA ALA A 145 4.39 -20.01 19.56
C ALA A 145 4.76 -19.19 18.31
N GLY A 146 5.33 -17.97 18.50
CA GLY A 146 5.69 -17.08 17.40
C GLY A 146 4.60 -16.06 17.00
N TYR A 147 3.39 -16.16 17.57
CA TYR A 147 2.38 -15.09 17.47
C TYR A 147 2.63 -13.96 18.47
N GLY A 148 3.31 -14.22 19.56
CA GLY A 148 3.67 -13.24 20.57
C GLY A 148 5.03 -13.54 21.18
N ASP A 149 5.54 -12.62 21.99
CA ASP A 149 6.77 -12.73 22.75
C ASP A 149 6.61 -12.14 24.16
N ASP A 150 7.61 -12.38 25.00
CA ASP A 150 7.72 -11.84 26.36
C ASP A 150 8.67 -10.62 26.44
N GLU A 151 8.97 -10.00 25.29
CA GLU A 151 9.84 -8.82 25.24
C GLU A 151 9.33 -7.69 26.13
N SER A 152 10.23 -7.08 26.88
CA SER A 152 9.91 -5.98 27.80
C SER A 152 10.20 -4.60 27.19
N THR A 153 10.99 -4.55 26.12
CA THR A 153 11.39 -3.30 25.47
C THR A 153 10.50 -3.01 24.28
N LEU A 154 10.19 -1.72 24.05
CA LEU A 154 9.46 -1.28 22.86
C LEU A 154 10.43 -1.05 21.69
N PRO A 155 9.99 -1.25 20.45
CA PRO A 155 10.81 -0.99 19.27
C PRO A 155 11.00 0.51 19.02
N THR A 156 12.13 0.88 18.43
CA THR A 156 12.28 2.18 17.79
C THR A 156 11.31 2.26 16.61
N ARG A 157 10.46 3.30 16.58
CA ARG A 157 9.45 3.45 15.54
C ARG A 157 10.01 4.22 14.33
N PHE A 158 9.55 3.84 13.14
CA PHE A 158 9.95 4.44 11.87
C PHE A 158 8.74 4.94 11.09
N GLY A 159 8.85 6.11 10.47
CA GLY A 159 7.80 6.74 9.69
C GLY A 159 6.85 7.60 10.53
N ASP A 160 5.74 8.05 9.93
CA ASP A 160 4.79 8.97 10.54
C ASP A 160 3.69 8.23 11.30
N PRO A 161 3.46 8.56 12.59
CA PRO A 161 2.47 7.90 13.45
C PRO A 161 1.01 8.35 13.22
N ARG A 162 0.78 9.42 12.46
CA ARG A 162 -0.56 9.99 12.29
C ARG A 162 -1.55 8.95 11.73
N PRO A 163 -2.79 8.89 12.23
CA PRO A 163 -3.86 8.09 11.62
C PRO A 163 -4.18 8.63 10.23
N GLY A 164 -4.75 7.77 9.37
CA GLY A 164 -5.09 8.15 7.99
C GLY A 164 -6.31 9.06 7.85
N VAL A 165 -7.07 9.26 8.92
CA VAL A 165 -8.28 10.08 8.98
C VAL A 165 -8.38 10.81 10.29
N THR A 166 -9.10 11.94 10.30
CA THR A 166 -9.50 12.63 11.52
C THR A 166 -10.57 11.84 12.29
N PRO A 167 -10.80 12.12 13.59
CA PRO A 167 -11.90 11.50 14.33
C PRO A 167 -13.28 11.74 13.67
N ARG A 168 -13.48 12.89 13.04
CA ARG A 168 -14.72 13.20 12.34
C ARG A 168 -14.91 12.36 11.07
N GLU A 169 -13.88 12.26 10.24
CA GLU A 169 -13.88 11.39 9.06
C GLU A 169 -14.11 9.92 9.45
N ALA A 170 -13.46 9.45 10.51
CA ALA A 170 -13.66 8.11 11.05
C ALA A 170 -15.11 7.86 11.51
N ALA A 171 -15.73 8.84 12.16
CA ALA A 171 -17.12 8.76 12.63
C ALA A 171 -18.12 8.58 11.47
N HIS A 172 -17.81 9.10 10.27
CA HIS A 172 -18.58 8.91 9.04
C HIS A 172 -18.14 7.71 8.20
N GLY A 173 -17.21 6.86 8.71
CA GLY A 173 -16.81 5.61 8.08
C GLY A 173 -15.61 5.67 7.15
N LEU A 174 -14.90 6.80 7.04
CA LEU A 174 -13.71 6.94 6.19
C LEU A 174 -12.47 6.19 6.71
N GLY A 175 -12.48 5.66 7.93
CA GLY A 175 -11.36 4.88 8.49
C GLY A 175 -11.10 3.54 7.79
N PHE A 176 -12.00 3.09 6.92
CA PHE A 176 -11.87 1.84 6.18
C PHE A 176 -11.53 2.09 4.72
N PRO A 177 -10.44 1.47 4.17
CA PRO A 177 -10.07 1.65 2.76
C PRO A 177 -11.20 1.34 1.78
N VAL A 178 -11.97 0.31 2.04
CA VAL A 178 -13.13 -0.09 1.21
C VAL A 178 -14.23 0.97 1.13
N ASN A 179 -14.29 1.92 2.09
CA ASN A 179 -15.25 3.02 2.08
C ASN A 179 -14.63 4.31 1.51
N THR A 180 -13.32 4.48 1.66
CA THR A 180 -12.65 5.75 1.34
C THR A 180 -12.18 5.81 -0.11
N TYR A 181 -11.58 4.74 -0.64
CA TYR A 181 -11.13 4.73 -2.05
C TYR A 181 -12.25 4.91 -3.07
N PRO A 182 -13.47 4.39 -2.86
CA PRO A 182 -14.60 4.68 -3.75
C PRO A 182 -14.92 6.18 -3.90
N LEU A 183 -14.64 7.00 -2.90
CA LEU A 183 -14.83 8.46 -2.99
C LEU A 183 -13.88 9.07 -4.04
N PHE A 184 -12.63 8.65 -4.06
CA PHE A 184 -11.67 9.05 -5.08
C PHE A 184 -12.10 8.56 -6.46
N GLU A 185 -12.57 7.31 -6.57
CA GLU A 185 -13.01 6.70 -7.83
C GLU A 185 -14.20 7.44 -8.43
N ASN A 186 -15.24 7.72 -7.63
CA ASN A 186 -16.42 8.44 -8.12
C ASN A 186 -16.11 9.89 -8.51
N ALA A 187 -15.18 10.55 -7.82
CA ALA A 187 -14.69 11.88 -8.20
C ALA A 187 -13.93 11.84 -9.54
N LEU A 188 -13.02 10.87 -9.71
CA LEU A 188 -12.28 10.67 -10.96
C LEU A 188 -13.22 10.40 -12.13
N ARG A 189 -14.19 9.50 -11.94
CA ARG A 189 -15.22 9.21 -12.94
C ARG A 189 -15.99 10.46 -13.36
N ALA A 190 -16.45 11.26 -12.36
CA ALA A 190 -17.24 12.46 -12.62
C ALA A 190 -16.41 13.54 -13.32
N ARG A 191 -15.14 13.75 -12.95
CA ARG A 191 -14.20 14.64 -13.63
C ARG A 191 -14.11 14.32 -15.13
N ASP A 192 -14.05 13.03 -15.46
CA ASP A 192 -13.90 12.55 -16.83
C ASP A 192 -15.25 12.42 -17.57
N PHE A 193 -16.36 12.84 -16.97
CA PHE A 193 -17.71 12.75 -17.54
C PHE A 193 -18.10 11.35 -18.02
N ARG A 194 -17.59 10.29 -17.38
CA ARG A 194 -17.92 8.91 -17.74
C ARG A 194 -19.27 8.53 -17.16
N SER A 195 -20.09 7.83 -17.94
CA SER A 195 -21.31 7.20 -17.43
C SER A 195 -20.96 6.13 -16.37
N LEU A 196 -21.92 5.81 -15.51
CA LEU A 196 -21.74 4.76 -14.49
C LEU A 196 -21.38 3.41 -15.13
N GLU A 197 -22.07 3.05 -16.23
CA GLU A 197 -21.85 1.80 -16.96
C GLU A 197 -20.49 1.76 -17.67
N ASP A 198 -20.12 2.81 -18.40
CA ASP A 198 -18.82 2.89 -19.08
C ASP A 198 -17.67 2.79 -18.09
N HIS A 199 -17.83 3.42 -16.94
CA HIS A 199 -16.83 3.38 -15.89
C HIS A 199 -16.66 1.96 -15.32
N GLN A 200 -17.77 1.25 -15.04
CA GLN A 200 -17.71 -0.16 -14.60
C GLN A 200 -16.96 -1.03 -15.62
N ARG A 201 -17.26 -0.89 -16.89
CA ARG A 201 -16.55 -1.64 -17.97
C ARG A 201 -15.04 -1.32 -17.96
N ARG A 202 -14.68 -0.05 -17.74
CA ARG A 202 -13.29 0.38 -17.66
C ARG A 202 -12.56 -0.24 -16.46
N LEU A 203 -13.18 -0.27 -15.28
CA LEU A 203 -12.59 -0.90 -14.09
C LEU A 203 -12.28 -2.38 -14.33
N GLY A 204 -13.20 -3.11 -14.95
CA GLY A 204 -12.98 -4.50 -15.36
C GLY A 204 -11.83 -4.65 -16.35
N ALA A 205 -11.81 -3.82 -17.40
CA ALA A 205 -10.75 -3.82 -18.41
C ALA A 205 -9.37 -3.50 -17.82
N LEU A 206 -9.28 -2.56 -16.86
CA LEU A 206 -8.05 -2.21 -16.19
C LEU A 206 -7.49 -3.38 -15.36
N PHE A 207 -8.35 -4.11 -14.63
CA PHE A 207 -7.89 -5.11 -13.66
C PHE A 207 -7.86 -6.56 -14.22
N ALA A 208 -8.48 -6.86 -15.36
CA ALA A 208 -8.40 -8.18 -15.97
C ALA A 208 -6.93 -8.61 -16.26
N PRO A 209 -6.04 -7.78 -16.83
CA PRO A 209 -4.63 -8.13 -17.01
C PRO A 209 -3.89 -8.43 -15.70
N PHE A 210 -4.26 -7.80 -14.58
CA PHE A 210 -3.68 -8.07 -13.25
C PHE A 210 -3.98 -9.52 -12.82
N THR A 211 -5.18 -10.02 -13.10
CA THR A 211 -5.55 -11.42 -12.80
C THR A 211 -4.72 -12.42 -13.59
N GLU A 212 -4.37 -12.10 -14.84
CA GLU A 212 -3.53 -12.94 -15.69
C GLU A 212 -2.11 -13.04 -15.17
N VAL A 213 -1.57 -11.93 -14.65
CA VAL A 213 -0.25 -11.90 -13.99
C VAL A 213 -0.31 -12.72 -12.70
N ALA A 214 -1.33 -12.50 -11.86
CA ALA A 214 -1.52 -13.27 -10.62
C ALA A 214 -1.64 -14.77 -10.87
N ALA A 215 -2.33 -15.20 -11.94
CA ALA A 215 -2.50 -16.61 -12.30
C ALA A 215 -1.14 -17.30 -12.60
N LYS A 216 -0.13 -16.54 -13.00
CA LYS A 216 1.23 -17.04 -13.28
C LYS A 216 2.20 -16.85 -12.11
N ASN A 217 1.80 -16.10 -11.08
CA ASN A 217 2.64 -15.83 -9.92
C ASN A 217 2.47 -16.95 -8.85
N PRO A 218 3.51 -17.76 -8.57
CA PRO A 218 3.42 -18.85 -7.60
C PRO A 218 3.19 -18.37 -6.15
N GLN A 219 3.45 -17.10 -5.86
CA GLN A 219 3.20 -16.48 -4.56
C GLN A 219 1.82 -15.83 -4.45
N ALA A 220 1.04 -15.73 -5.56
CA ALA A 220 -0.28 -15.10 -5.53
C ALA A 220 -1.28 -15.88 -4.66
N TRP A 221 -2.05 -15.16 -3.83
CA TRP A 221 -3.06 -15.75 -2.94
C TRP A 221 -4.22 -16.37 -3.73
N PHE A 222 -4.67 -15.69 -4.78
CA PHE A 222 -5.69 -16.15 -5.72
C PHE A 222 -5.15 -16.20 -7.15
N PRO A 223 -4.43 -17.27 -7.54
CA PRO A 223 -3.85 -17.40 -8.87
C PRO A 223 -4.90 -17.85 -9.91
N VAL A 224 -5.91 -16.98 -10.15
CA VAL A 224 -7.04 -17.26 -11.04
C VAL A 224 -7.23 -16.10 -12.00
N ALA A 225 -7.08 -16.36 -13.31
CA ALA A 225 -7.41 -15.38 -14.33
C ALA A 225 -8.93 -15.18 -14.43
N ARG A 226 -9.37 -13.92 -14.57
CA ARG A 226 -10.78 -13.54 -14.67
C ARG A 226 -10.98 -12.58 -15.83
N SER A 227 -12.14 -12.65 -16.49
CA SER A 227 -12.53 -11.68 -17.50
C SER A 227 -12.86 -10.31 -16.89
N ALA A 228 -12.81 -9.26 -17.71
CA ALA A 228 -13.24 -7.92 -17.31
C ALA A 228 -14.70 -7.90 -16.80
N GLU A 229 -15.58 -8.67 -17.45
CA GLU A 229 -16.99 -8.80 -17.07
C GLU A 229 -17.16 -9.49 -15.71
N GLU A 230 -16.42 -10.59 -15.44
CA GLU A 230 -16.47 -11.25 -14.13
C GLU A 230 -16.07 -10.33 -12.99
N LEU A 231 -15.11 -9.44 -13.20
CA LEU A 231 -14.61 -8.53 -12.16
C LEU A 231 -15.65 -7.51 -11.73
N VAL A 232 -16.54 -7.09 -12.61
CA VAL A 232 -17.54 -6.03 -12.34
C VAL A 232 -18.96 -6.55 -12.17
N THR A 233 -19.24 -7.79 -12.58
CA THR A 233 -20.56 -8.38 -12.42
C THR A 233 -20.80 -8.75 -10.96
N VAL A 234 -21.84 -8.16 -10.37
CA VAL A 234 -22.26 -8.44 -8.99
C VAL A 234 -22.93 -9.81 -8.91
N THR A 235 -22.39 -10.68 -8.05
CA THR A 235 -22.91 -12.02 -7.75
C THR A 235 -22.73 -12.32 -6.27
N ASP A 236 -23.24 -13.43 -5.77
CA ASP A 236 -23.03 -13.88 -4.37
C ASP A 236 -21.54 -14.01 -4.01
N GLN A 237 -20.69 -14.39 -4.96
CA GLN A 237 -19.25 -14.50 -4.77
C GLN A 237 -18.52 -13.18 -4.95
N ASN A 238 -19.05 -12.31 -5.82
CA ASN A 238 -18.54 -10.98 -6.13
C ASN A 238 -19.55 -9.89 -5.74
N ARG A 239 -19.99 -9.91 -4.49
CA ARG A 239 -20.98 -8.93 -4.00
C ARG A 239 -20.41 -7.50 -4.04
N MET A 240 -21.27 -6.49 -4.11
CA MET A 240 -20.86 -5.11 -3.90
C MET A 240 -20.30 -4.94 -2.47
N ILE A 241 -19.19 -4.20 -2.36
CA ILE A 241 -18.57 -3.82 -1.08
C ILE A 241 -18.89 -2.37 -0.76
N SER A 242 -18.42 -1.47 -1.61
CA SER A 242 -18.79 -0.06 -1.60
C SER A 242 -18.73 0.45 -3.03
N TYR A 243 -19.82 1.07 -3.49
CA TYR A 243 -19.95 1.53 -4.87
C TYR A 243 -18.82 2.48 -5.27
N PRO A 244 -18.08 2.24 -6.40
CA PRO A 244 -18.42 1.34 -7.49
C PRO A 244 -17.73 -0.04 -7.44
N TYR A 245 -17.19 -0.50 -6.33
CA TYR A 245 -16.33 -1.68 -6.24
C TYR A 245 -17.03 -2.95 -5.74
N PRO A 246 -17.30 -3.94 -6.62
CA PRO A 246 -17.54 -5.30 -6.18
C PRO A 246 -16.30 -5.90 -5.52
N LYS A 247 -16.46 -7.00 -4.80
CA LYS A 247 -15.42 -7.64 -3.98
C LYS A 247 -14.10 -7.89 -4.74
N TYR A 248 -14.16 -8.29 -6.01
CA TYR A 248 -12.98 -8.62 -6.80
C TYR A 248 -12.12 -7.40 -7.18
N LEU A 249 -12.60 -6.18 -6.99
CA LEU A 249 -11.85 -4.94 -7.19
C LEU A 249 -11.26 -4.37 -5.89
N ASN A 250 -11.33 -5.11 -4.78
CA ASN A 250 -10.82 -4.70 -3.48
C ASN A 250 -9.60 -5.52 -3.06
N ALA A 251 -8.61 -4.89 -2.45
CA ALA A 251 -7.48 -5.58 -1.86
C ALA A 251 -7.92 -6.68 -0.87
N ILE A 252 -7.27 -7.82 -0.92
CA ILE A 252 -7.54 -8.93 -0.02
C ILE A 252 -6.50 -8.91 1.12
N MET A 253 -6.97 -8.67 2.35
CA MET A 253 -6.11 -8.55 3.53
C MET A 253 -6.04 -9.83 4.38
N GLU A 254 -7.04 -10.72 4.30
CA GLU A 254 -7.02 -12.00 5.02
C GLU A 254 -6.08 -13.01 4.32
N VAL A 255 -4.78 -12.73 4.36
CA VAL A 255 -3.70 -13.53 3.77
C VAL A 255 -2.62 -13.85 4.81
N ASP A 256 -1.80 -14.87 4.53
CA ASP A 256 -0.62 -15.24 5.32
C ASP A 256 0.59 -15.21 4.37
N GLN A 257 1.26 -14.05 4.31
CA GLN A 257 2.34 -13.79 3.35
C GLN A 257 3.45 -12.99 4.00
N SER A 258 4.68 -13.25 3.57
CA SER A 258 5.87 -12.48 3.96
C SER A 258 6.80 -12.25 2.79
N ALA A 259 7.55 -11.14 2.84
CA ALA A 259 8.61 -10.83 1.91
C ALA A 259 9.70 -10.02 2.59
N GLY A 260 10.93 -10.16 2.12
CA GLY A 260 12.08 -9.42 2.61
C GLY A 260 13.17 -9.29 1.56
N VAL A 261 14.01 -8.27 1.73
CA VAL A 261 15.12 -7.94 0.83
C VAL A 261 16.39 -7.71 1.62
N LEU A 262 17.48 -8.37 1.21
CA LEU A 262 18.84 -8.12 1.69
C LEU A 262 19.48 -7.03 0.85
N ILE A 263 20.03 -6.02 1.52
CA ILE A 263 20.69 -4.87 0.93
C ILE A 263 22.10 -4.81 1.50
N ALA A 264 23.11 -4.67 0.65
CA ALA A 264 24.49 -4.58 1.09
C ALA A 264 25.19 -3.37 0.45
N SER A 265 26.30 -2.91 1.05
CA SER A 265 27.26 -2.10 0.33
C SER A 265 27.93 -2.96 -0.76
N VAL A 266 28.38 -2.34 -1.86
CA VAL A 266 29.16 -3.04 -2.91
C VAL A 266 30.37 -3.75 -2.29
N ALA A 267 31.08 -3.11 -1.35
CA ALA A 267 32.20 -3.74 -0.64
C ALA A 267 31.76 -5.00 0.11
N LYS A 268 30.64 -4.93 0.84
CA LYS A 268 30.12 -6.08 1.60
C LYS A 268 29.59 -7.19 0.69
N ALA A 269 28.93 -6.85 -0.41
CA ALA A 269 28.45 -7.83 -1.38
C ALA A 269 29.62 -8.62 -2.00
N ARG A 270 30.74 -7.94 -2.29
CA ARG A 270 31.98 -8.59 -2.75
C ARG A 270 32.62 -9.45 -1.67
N GLU A 271 32.71 -8.95 -0.43
CA GLU A 271 33.21 -9.72 0.72
C GLU A 271 32.42 -11.02 0.93
N LEU A 272 31.12 -10.98 0.79
CA LEU A 272 30.21 -12.12 0.90
C LEU A 272 30.29 -13.08 -0.32
N GLY A 273 30.99 -12.67 -1.39
CA GLY A 273 31.11 -13.47 -2.62
C GLY A 273 29.82 -13.52 -3.45
N VAL A 274 28.90 -12.58 -3.27
CA VAL A 274 27.67 -12.50 -4.08
C VAL A 274 28.05 -12.04 -5.49
N PRO A 275 27.76 -12.84 -6.54
CA PRO A 275 28.13 -12.48 -7.89
C PRO A 275 27.38 -11.22 -8.37
N GLU A 276 28.08 -10.36 -9.11
CA GLU A 276 27.47 -9.11 -9.63
C GLU A 276 26.24 -9.36 -10.54
N SER A 277 26.10 -10.58 -11.08
CA SER A 277 24.91 -11.00 -11.82
C SER A 277 23.64 -11.02 -10.95
N GLN A 278 23.76 -11.12 -9.65
CA GLN A 278 22.64 -11.09 -8.69
C GLN A 278 22.28 -9.67 -8.25
N TRP A 279 23.13 -8.68 -8.48
CA TRP A 279 22.95 -7.34 -7.94
C TRP A 279 21.88 -6.56 -8.70
N VAL A 280 21.02 -5.88 -7.93
CA VAL A 280 20.07 -4.90 -8.42
C VAL A 280 20.31 -3.60 -7.67
N TYR A 281 20.43 -2.51 -8.39
CA TYR A 281 20.70 -1.19 -7.85
C TYR A 281 19.43 -0.38 -7.75
N LEU A 282 19.30 0.42 -6.70
CA LEU A 282 18.30 1.47 -6.59
C LEU A 282 18.86 2.74 -7.24
N HIS A 283 18.41 3.06 -8.45
CA HIS A 283 18.88 4.19 -9.24
C HIS A 283 18.23 5.50 -8.84
N GLY A 284 16.96 5.46 -8.47
CA GLY A 284 16.21 6.62 -8.06
C GLY A 284 15.18 6.28 -7.01
N CYS A 285 14.97 7.17 -6.07
CA CYS A 285 13.93 6.97 -5.06
C CYS A 285 13.49 8.29 -4.45
N ALA A 286 12.23 8.32 -4.00
CA ALA A 286 11.68 9.42 -3.23
C ALA A 286 10.55 8.96 -2.31
N ASP A 287 10.31 9.73 -1.27
CA ASP A 287 9.22 9.55 -0.31
C ASP A 287 8.54 10.90 -0.08
N ALA A 288 7.21 10.93 -0.13
CA ALA A 288 6.42 12.10 0.24
C ALA A 288 5.06 11.69 0.79
N SER A 289 4.38 12.62 1.44
CA SER A 289 2.98 12.46 1.83
C SER A 289 2.16 13.59 1.23
N ASP A 290 0.99 13.26 0.74
CA ASP A 290 0.01 14.24 0.27
C ASP A 290 -0.55 15.07 1.45
N LEU A 291 -1.35 16.09 1.18
CA LEU A 291 -2.19 16.69 2.22
C LEU A 291 -2.85 15.55 2.98
N TRP A 292 -2.64 15.49 4.31
CA TRP A 292 -2.70 14.21 5.03
C TRP A 292 -4.10 13.58 5.06
N TYR A 293 -5.09 14.37 5.41
CA TYR A 293 -6.45 13.86 5.59
C TYR A 293 -7.28 13.99 4.31
N PRO A 294 -8.20 13.06 4.02
CA PRO A 294 -9.04 13.11 2.83
C PRO A 294 -9.74 14.46 2.60
N LEU A 295 -10.31 15.07 3.65
CA LEU A 295 -11.01 16.35 3.51
C LEU A 295 -10.06 17.53 3.21
N GLU A 296 -8.77 17.43 3.51
CA GLU A 296 -7.77 18.46 3.23
C GLU A 296 -7.28 18.46 1.78
N ARG A 297 -7.54 17.37 1.01
CA ARG A 297 -7.07 17.24 -0.37
C ARG A 297 -7.60 18.36 -1.24
N GLN A 298 -6.79 18.81 -2.20
CA GLN A 298 -7.25 19.79 -3.18
C GLN A 298 -8.46 19.26 -3.94
N ASP A 299 -8.37 18.01 -4.37
CA ASP A 299 -9.41 17.23 -5.04
C ASP A 299 -9.29 15.74 -4.67
N PHE A 300 -10.11 14.88 -5.27
CA PHE A 300 -10.11 13.43 -5.04
C PHE A 300 -9.64 12.64 -6.26
N HIS A 301 -9.02 13.26 -7.25
CA HIS A 301 -8.61 12.61 -8.50
C HIS A 301 -7.16 12.87 -8.89
N SER A 302 -6.39 13.56 -8.05
CA SER A 302 -4.95 13.81 -8.24
C SER A 302 -4.14 13.47 -6.98
N SER A 303 -2.82 13.38 -7.12
CA SER A 303 -1.89 13.20 -6.02
C SER A 303 -0.57 13.91 -6.29
N PRO A 304 -0.42 15.17 -5.83
CA PRO A 304 0.86 15.88 -5.89
C PRO A 304 2.03 15.07 -5.30
N ALA A 305 1.78 14.25 -4.28
CA ALA A 305 2.81 13.41 -3.69
C ALA A 305 3.33 12.33 -4.65
N ILE A 306 2.46 11.70 -5.45
CA ILE A 306 2.88 10.73 -6.48
C ILE A 306 3.71 11.44 -7.54
N ARG A 307 3.21 12.55 -8.08
CA ARG A 307 3.87 13.31 -9.14
C ARG A 307 5.25 13.79 -8.70
N LEU A 308 5.34 14.49 -7.58
CA LEU A 308 6.60 15.06 -7.11
C LEU A 308 7.60 13.98 -6.68
N SER A 309 7.14 12.87 -6.05
CA SER A 309 8.01 11.73 -5.74
C SER A 309 8.51 11.06 -7.03
N GLY A 310 7.67 10.91 -8.04
CA GLY A 310 8.06 10.43 -9.37
C GLY A 310 9.14 11.31 -10.00
N GLU A 311 8.90 12.62 -10.08
CA GLU A 311 9.86 13.59 -10.61
C GLU A 311 11.23 13.51 -9.91
N ARG A 312 11.25 13.37 -8.59
CA ARG A 312 12.50 13.23 -7.82
C ARG A 312 13.20 11.90 -8.08
N ALA A 313 12.45 10.81 -8.13
CA ALA A 313 13.01 9.49 -8.39
C ALA A 313 13.58 9.39 -9.81
N PHE A 314 12.87 9.88 -10.83
CA PHE A 314 13.35 9.95 -12.21
C PHE A 314 14.54 10.89 -12.34
N GLY A 315 14.50 12.07 -11.71
CA GLY A 315 15.61 13.02 -11.69
C GLY A 315 16.87 12.44 -11.06
N MET A 316 16.76 11.70 -9.95
CA MET A 316 17.87 11.00 -9.30
C MET A 316 18.44 9.89 -10.20
N ALA A 317 17.58 9.12 -10.87
CA ALA A 317 17.98 8.08 -11.79
C ALA A 317 18.56 8.59 -13.11
N GLY A 318 18.32 9.85 -13.47
CA GLY A 318 18.75 10.47 -14.74
C GLY A 318 18.07 9.88 -15.97
N ILE A 319 16.85 9.35 -15.83
CA ILE A 319 16.07 8.72 -16.91
C ILE A 319 14.65 9.30 -16.97
N ALA A 320 13.94 9.03 -18.07
CA ALA A 320 12.54 9.37 -18.25
C ALA A 320 11.62 8.15 -18.07
N VAL A 321 10.31 8.37 -17.94
CA VAL A 321 9.30 7.30 -17.87
C VAL A 321 9.34 6.36 -19.09
N ALA A 322 9.72 6.89 -20.24
CA ALA A 322 9.87 6.11 -21.46
C ALA A 322 11.01 5.08 -21.41
N ASP A 323 12.00 5.28 -20.53
CA ASP A 323 13.15 4.38 -20.36
C ASP A 323 12.84 3.22 -19.41
N ILE A 324 11.69 3.24 -18.73
CA ILE A 324 11.25 2.13 -17.87
C ILE A 324 10.79 0.96 -18.73
N ASP A 325 11.25 -0.22 -18.41
CA ASP A 325 10.90 -1.48 -19.09
C ASP A 325 9.85 -2.30 -18.32
N VAL A 326 9.83 -2.19 -17.00
CA VAL A 326 8.99 -3.01 -16.10
C VAL A 326 8.33 -2.11 -15.06
N ILE A 327 7.02 -2.25 -14.91
CA ILE A 327 6.22 -1.36 -14.04
C ILE A 327 5.47 -2.19 -13.00
N ASP A 328 5.47 -1.73 -11.74
CA ASP A 328 4.52 -2.15 -10.72
C ASP A 328 3.92 -0.92 -10.04
N LEU A 329 2.68 -0.60 -10.36
CA LEU A 329 1.90 0.43 -9.68
C LEU A 329 1.15 -0.20 -8.50
N TYR A 330 1.17 0.48 -7.36
CA TYR A 330 0.46 0.01 -6.17
C TYR A 330 -1.05 -0.04 -6.41
N SER A 331 -1.64 -1.21 -6.27
CA SER A 331 -2.95 -1.55 -6.82
C SER A 331 -3.94 -2.07 -5.76
N CYS A 332 -4.06 -1.37 -4.64
CA CYS A 332 -5.04 -1.75 -3.62
C CYS A 332 -6.49 -1.60 -4.11
N PHE A 333 -6.74 -0.63 -4.97
CA PHE A 333 -8.02 -0.32 -5.64
C PHE A 333 -7.73 0.24 -7.03
N PRO A 334 -8.67 0.18 -7.99
CA PRO A 334 -8.48 0.72 -9.33
C PRO A 334 -8.02 2.17 -9.35
N VAL A 335 -8.67 3.06 -8.60
CA VAL A 335 -8.29 4.49 -8.55
C VAL A 335 -6.85 4.72 -8.12
N ALA A 336 -6.27 3.86 -7.29
CA ALA A 336 -4.86 3.99 -6.90
C ALA A 336 -3.93 3.77 -8.11
N VAL A 337 -4.29 2.88 -9.03
CA VAL A 337 -3.58 2.66 -10.29
C VAL A 337 -3.85 3.81 -11.26
N GLU A 338 -5.11 4.25 -11.40
CA GLU A 338 -5.49 5.32 -12.33
C GLU A 338 -4.79 6.64 -11.98
N VAL A 339 -4.83 7.06 -10.73
CA VAL A 339 -4.15 8.28 -10.26
C VAL A 339 -2.63 8.15 -10.40
N ALA A 340 -2.03 7.01 -10.01
CA ALA A 340 -0.59 6.83 -10.14
C ALA A 340 -0.14 6.84 -11.60
N ALA A 341 -0.88 6.22 -12.49
CA ALA A 341 -0.60 6.21 -13.92
C ALA A 341 -0.68 7.63 -14.52
N GLU A 342 -1.74 8.38 -14.19
CA GLU A 342 -1.92 9.75 -14.67
C GLU A 342 -0.79 10.68 -14.17
N GLU A 343 -0.49 10.65 -12.88
CA GLU A 343 0.54 11.51 -12.27
C GLU A 343 1.96 11.21 -12.77
N LEU A 344 2.22 9.97 -13.18
CA LEU A 344 3.50 9.53 -13.73
C LEU A 344 3.56 9.57 -15.26
N GLY A 345 2.47 9.93 -15.95
CA GLY A 345 2.43 9.95 -17.42
C GLY A 345 2.47 8.57 -18.07
N ILE A 346 1.89 7.56 -17.41
CA ILE A 346 1.80 6.18 -17.89
C ILE A 346 0.38 5.91 -18.39
N ALA A 347 0.24 5.32 -19.57
CA ALA A 347 -1.08 4.94 -20.09
C ALA A 347 -1.65 3.75 -19.31
N LEU A 348 -2.99 3.72 -19.11
CA LEU A 348 -3.63 2.61 -18.40
C LEU A 348 -3.64 1.29 -19.19
N ASP A 349 -3.49 1.38 -20.50
CA ASP A 349 -3.31 0.26 -21.44
C ASP A 349 -1.86 0.09 -21.89
N ASP A 350 -0.91 0.58 -21.09
CA ASP A 350 0.53 0.51 -21.41
C ASP A 350 0.94 -0.93 -21.70
N PRO A 351 1.56 -1.22 -22.86
CA PRO A 351 1.92 -2.57 -23.27
C PRO A 351 2.96 -3.25 -22.37
N ARG A 352 3.68 -2.49 -21.53
CA ARG A 352 4.58 -3.04 -20.51
C ARG A 352 3.82 -3.76 -19.38
N GLY A 353 2.51 -3.47 -19.23
CA GLY A 353 1.70 -3.88 -18.09
C GLY A 353 1.99 -3.01 -16.85
N LEU A 354 1.03 -2.98 -15.92
CA LEU A 354 1.07 -2.10 -14.75
C LEU A 354 1.35 -2.85 -13.44
N THR A 355 1.63 -4.15 -13.50
CA THR A 355 1.95 -4.97 -12.33
C THR A 355 2.90 -6.11 -12.67
N VAL A 356 3.80 -6.44 -11.74
CA VAL A 356 4.65 -7.64 -11.82
C VAL A 356 4.15 -8.77 -10.91
N THR A 357 3.30 -8.47 -9.94
CA THR A 357 2.78 -9.43 -8.95
C THR A 357 1.39 -9.95 -9.28
N GLY A 358 0.56 -9.12 -9.93
CA GLY A 358 -0.86 -9.32 -10.15
C GLY A 358 -1.77 -8.47 -9.26
N GLY A 359 -1.20 -7.60 -8.41
CA GLY A 359 -1.96 -6.63 -7.59
C GLY A 359 -2.58 -7.19 -6.31
N LEU A 360 -2.90 -6.28 -5.39
CA LEU A 360 -3.39 -6.62 -4.05
C LEU A 360 -4.72 -7.42 -4.03
N PRO A 361 -5.64 -7.25 -4.98
CA PRO A 361 -6.87 -8.05 -5.00
C PRO A 361 -6.63 -9.52 -5.34
N TYR A 362 -5.55 -9.86 -6.03
CA TYR A 362 -5.32 -11.21 -6.57
C TYR A 362 -4.02 -11.85 -6.05
N ALA A 363 -2.91 -11.12 -6.11
CA ALA A 363 -1.65 -11.60 -5.53
C ALA A 363 -1.71 -11.66 -3.99
N GLY A 364 -2.61 -10.88 -3.40
CA GLY A 364 -2.76 -10.72 -1.97
C GLY A 364 -2.30 -9.34 -1.51
N GLY A 365 -3.01 -8.80 -0.52
CA GLY A 365 -2.70 -7.53 0.13
C GLY A 365 -2.22 -7.76 1.56
N PRO A 366 -0.98 -8.21 1.79
CA PRO A 366 -0.47 -8.54 3.11
C PRO A 366 -0.24 -7.27 3.95
N GLY A 367 -1.33 -6.63 4.35
CA GLY A 367 -1.33 -5.44 5.18
C GLY A 367 -0.44 -4.34 4.60
N ASN A 368 0.60 -3.97 5.33
CA ASN A 368 1.56 -2.95 4.89
C ASN A 368 2.68 -3.51 3.99
N ASN A 369 2.81 -4.85 3.84
CA ASN A 369 4.01 -5.46 3.26
C ASN A 369 3.93 -5.76 1.76
N TYR A 370 2.87 -5.39 1.05
CA TYR A 370 2.70 -5.73 -0.37
C TYR A 370 3.86 -5.25 -1.26
N ALA A 371 4.30 -4.00 -1.11
CA ALA A 371 5.34 -3.44 -1.96
C ALA A 371 6.71 -4.19 -1.81
N MET A 372 6.93 -4.94 -0.70
CA MET A 372 8.11 -5.79 -0.58
C MET A 372 8.04 -7.00 -1.55
N HIS A 373 6.83 -7.52 -1.80
CA HIS A 373 6.61 -8.56 -2.82
C HIS A 373 6.85 -7.98 -4.23
N SER A 374 6.41 -6.76 -4.48
CA SER A 374 6.68 -6.06 -5.75
C SER A 374 8.18 -5.90 -6.00
N ILE A 375 8.94 -5.45 -4.99
CA ILE A 375 10.40 -5.31 -5.08
C ILE A 375 11.07 -6.67 -5.33
N ALA A 376 10.64 -7.71 -4.63
CA ALA A 376 11.20 -9.05 -4.80
C ALA A 376 10.99 -9.60 -6.23
N VAL A 377 9.78 -9.46 -6.78
CA VAL A 377 9.48 -9.86 -8.17
C VAL A 377 10.22 -8.96 -9.16
N MET A 378 10.29 -7.66 -8.90
CA MET A 378 11.03 -6.70 -9.73
C MET A 378 12.51 -7.09 -9.84
N MET A 379 13.17 -7.42 -8.73
CA MET A 379 14.56 -7.88 -8.73
C MET A 379 14.75 -9.09 -9.65
N GLN A 380 13.87 -10.08 -9.59
CA GLN A 380 13.93 -11.25 -10.47
C GLN A 380 13.74 -10.84 -11.94
N ARG A 381 12.74 -10.03 -12.26
CA ARG A 381 12.48 -9.56 -13.64
C ARG A 381 13.66 -8.82 -14.24
N LEU A 382 14.33 -7.98 -13.44
CA LEU A 382 15.50 -7.22 -13.89
C LEU A 382 16.74 -8.10 -14.05
N ARG A 383 16.91 -9.14 -13.25
CA ARG A 383 17.97 -10.13 -13.45
C ARG A 383 17.77 -10.94 -14.73
N ASP A 384 16.52 -11.28 -15.05
CA ASP A 384 16.16 -11.97 -16.30
C ASP A 384 16.32 -11.05 -17.53
N LYS A 385 16.11 -9.74 -17.37
CA LYS A 385 16.24 -8.72 -18.42
C LYS A 385 17.32 -7.70 -18.03
N ARG A 386 18.57 -8.12 -18.01
CA ARG A 386 19.68 -7.27 -17.56
C ARG A 386 19.79 -5.98 -18.38
N GLY A 387 20.07 -4.88 -17.68
CA GLY A 387 20.12 -3.54 -18.26
C GLY A 387 18.78 -2.83 -18.33
N ALA A 388 17.66 -3.53 -18.09
CA ALA A 388 16.34 -2.94 -18.01
C ALA A 388 16.18 -2.07 -16.74
N TYR A 389 15.28 -1.09 -16.81
CA TYR A 389 14.83 -0.29 -15.68
C TYR A 389 13.44 -0.70 -15.22
N GLY A 390 13.25 -0.79 -13.91
CA GLY A 390 11.98 -1.15 -13.29
C GLY A 390 11.50 -0.06 -12.33
N LEU A 391 10.20 0.24 -12.37
CA LEU A 391 9.52 1.19 -11.50
C LEU A 391 8.63 0.44 -10.51
N VAL A 392 8.79 0.72 -9.21
CA VAL A 392 7.88 0.28 -8.14
C VAL A 392 7.31 1.52 -7.46
N THR A 393 5.99 1.62 -7.38
CA THR A 393 5.30 2.59 -6.53
C THR A 393 4.73 1.91 -5.30
N ALA A 394 4.62 2.64 -4.21
CA ALA A 394 4.06 2.14 -2.97
C ALA A 394 3.24 3.23 -2.28
N ASN A 395 2.05 2.85 -1.81
CA ASN A 395 1.03 3.77 -1.31
C ASN A 395 0.53 3.33 0.08
N GLY A 396 0.38 4.29 0.98
CA GLY A 396 -0.14 4.07 2.32
C GLY A 396 -1.30 5.00 2.66
N TRP A 397 -2.18 4.54 3.56
CA TRP A 397 -3.45 5.17 3.89
C TRP A 397 -4.32 5.34 2.64
N PHE A 398 -4.84 6.54 2.39
CA PHE A 398 -5.81 6.87 1.34
C PHE A 398 -5.17 7.76 0.27
N LEU A 399 -4.27 7.20 -0.55
CA LEU A 399 -3.36 7.95 -1.44
C LEU A 399 -2.49 8.97 -0.68
N THR A 400 -2.29 8.76 0.63
CA THR A 400 -1.65 9.75 1.49
C THR A 400 -0.13 9.64 1.45
N LYS A 401 0.41 8.46 1.74
CA LYS A 401 1.86 8.25 1.81
C LYS A 401 2.35 7.61 0.52
N GLN A 402 3.35 8.18 -0.10
CA GLN A 402 3.90 7.69 -1.35
C GLN A 402 5.39 7.40 -1.20
N SER A 403 5.83 6.28 -1.79
CA SER A 403 7.24 5.93 -1.93
C SER A 403 7.47 5.34 -3.32
N VAL A 404 8.55 5.75 -3.96
CA VAL A 404 8.90 5.33 -5.33
C VAL A 404 10.31 4.78 -5.32
N GLY A 405 10.53 3.71 -6.09
CA GLY A 405 11.85 3.14 -6.36
C GLY A 405 12.04 2.82 -7.84
N ILE A 406 13.17 3.23 -8.40
CA ILE A 406 13.61 2.90 -9.76
C ILE A 406 14.83 1.99 -9.64
N TYR A 407 14.71 0.81 -10.21
CA TYR A 407 15.66 -0.28 -10.07
C TYR A 407 16.28 -0.68 -11.41
N SER A 408 17.54 -1.11 -11.41
CA SER A 408 18.19 -1.72 -12.58
C SER A 408 19.34 -2.64 -12.17
N THR A 409 19.75 -3.55 -13.04
CA THR A 409 21.00 -4.28 -12.92
C THR A 409 22.20 -3.51 -13.50
N THR A 410 21.96 -2.35 -14.12
CA THR A 410 23.02 -1.43 -14.55
C THR A 410 23.67 -0.80 -13.31
N PRO A 411 24.99 -0.76 -13.19
CA PRO A 411 25.63 -0.07 -12.07
C PRO A 411 25.28 1.42 -12.00
N VAL A 412 25.10 1.93 -10.80
CA VAL A 412 24.96 3.38 -10.57
C VAL A 412 26.31 4.06 -10.81
N GLU A 413 26.29 5.14 -11.58
CA GLU A 413 27.48 5.97 -11.81
C GLU A 413 27.66 6.99 -10.66
N GLY A 414 28.89 7.19 -10.25
CA GLY A 414 29.23 8.14 -9.18
C GLY A 414 28.87 7.65 -7.78
N GLU A 415 28.67 8.60 -6.90
CA GLU A 415 28.27 8.39 -5.51
C GLU A 415 26.72 8.33 -5.42
N TRP A 416 26.21 7.33 -4.73
CA TRP A 416 24.78 7.21 -4.52
C TRP A 416 24.32 8.20 -3.44
N ALA A 417 23.44 9.10 -3.78
CA ALA A 417 22.85 10.07 -2.85
C ALA A 417 21.41 10.38 -3.26
N ARG A 418 20.53 10.54 -2.29
CA ARG A 418 19.15 11.00 -2.51
C ARG A 418 18.91 12.36 -1.86
N GLU A 419 17.97 13.11 -2.41
CA GLU A 419 17.50 14.34 -1.77
C GLU A 419 16.82 14.04 -0.43
N ASP A 420 16.93 14.97 0.54
CA ASP A 420 16.18 14.87 1.79
C ASP A 420 14.66 14.93 1.48
N PRO A 421 13.86 13.94 1.89
CA PRO A 421 12.42 13.91 1.66
C PRO A 421 11.68 15.16 2.16
N LYS A 422 12.23 15.89 3.11
CA LYS A 422 11.66 17.14 3.61
C LYS A 422 11.58 18.24 2.54
N VAL A 423 12.44 18.19 1.52
CA VAL A 423 12.45 19.20 0.44
C VAL A 423 11.18 19.08 -0.41
N VAL A 424 10.83 17.86 -0.83
CA VAL A 424 9.61 17.62 -1.57
C VAL A 424 8.37 17.78 -0.68
N GLN A 425 8.45 17.34 0.58
CA GLN A 425 7.34 17.49 1.52
C GLN A 425 6.96 18.95 1.76
N ALA A 426 7.94 19.85 1.90
CA ALA A 426 7.67 21.27 2.08
C ALA A 426 6.92 21.91 0.88
N GLN A 427 7.09 21.38 -0.33
CA GLN A 427 6.34 21.84 -1.50
C GLN A 427 4.87 21.42 -1.42
N ILE A 428 4.61 20.21 -0.92
CA ILE A 428 3.25 19.68 -0.75
C ILE A 428 2.54 20.38 0.39
N ASP A 429 3.22 20.58 1.52
CA ASP A 429 2.66 21.25 2.70
C ASP A 429 2.29 22.72 2.43
N ALA A 430 2.88 23.32 1.40
CA ALA A 430 2.54 24.67 0.96
C ALA A 430 1.34 24.75 -0.02
N LEU A 431 0.79 23.61 -0.44
CA LEU A 431 -0.36 23.60 -1.32
C LEU A 431 -1.61 24.14 -0.61
N PRO A 432 -2.47 24.88 -1.31
CA PRO A 432 -3.74 25.31 -0.76
C PRO A 432 -4.65 24.11 -0.51
N HIS A 433 -5.44 24.16 0.55
CA HIS A 433 -6.47 23.19 0.86
C HIS A 433 -7.82 23.90 1.08
N PRO A 434 -8.95 23.21 0.90
CA PRO A 434 -10.27 23.81 1.08
C PRO A 434 -10.52 24.18 2.54
N GLU A 435 -11.35 25.18 2.74
CA GLU A 435 -11.94 25.41 4.08
C GLU A 435 -12.84 24.23 4.44
N ILE A 436 -12.73 23.74 5.66
CA ILE A 436 -13.49 22.59 6.17
C ILE A 436 -14.45 23.06 7.26
N THR A 437 -15.66 22.53 7.27
CA THR A 437 -16.62 22.77 8.34
C THR A 437 -17.04 21.47 9.03
N ASP A 438 -17.01 21.50 10.37
CA ASP A 438 -17.47 20.39 11.19
C ASP A 438 -18.98 20.46 11.50
N THR A 439 -19.62 21.59 11.21
CA THR A 439 -21.03 21.84 11.50
C THR A 439 -21.76 22.37 10.26
N PRO A 440 -21.74 21.61 9.14
CA PRO A 440 -22.47 22.04 7.94
C PRO A 440 -23.96 22.09 8.22
N ASN A 441 -24.63 23.09 7.63
CA ASN A 441 -26.08 23.26 7.77
C ASN A 441 -26.67 24.02 6.58
N GLY A 442 -27.75 23.51 6.00
CA GLY A 442 -28.49 24.13 4.90
C GLY A 442 -28.16 23.50 3.54
N PRO A 443 -28.42 24.23 2.44
CA PRO A 443 -28.20 23.73 1.08
C PRO A 443 -26.73 23.35 0.84
N ALA A 444 -26.53 22.23 0.16
CA ALA A 444 -25.20 21.72 -0.13
C ALA A 444 -25.18 20.92 -1.45
N THR A 445 -23.98 20.67 -1.97
CA THR A 445 -23.76 19.92 -3.21
C THR A 445 -22.78 18.79 -2.97
N ILE A 446 -23.03 17.63 -3.56
CA ILE A 446 -22.14 16.44 -3.51
C ILE A 446 -20.88 16.69 -4.35
N GLU A 447 -19.70 16.64 -3.72
CA GLU A 447 -18.40 16.65 -4.40
C GLU A 447 -17.97 15.21 -4.77
N THR A 448 -18.20 14.26 -3.87
CA THR A 448 -18.04 12.83 -4.14
C THR A 448 -18.86 12.00 -3.14
N TYR A 449 -19.06 10.73 -3.44
CA TYR A 449 -19.90 9.85 -2.64
C TYR A 449 -19.50 8.39 -2.77
N THR A 450 -20.02 7.56 -1.87
CA THR A 450 -20.07 6.10 -2.00
C THR A 450 -21.28 5.55 -1.26
N VAL A 451 -21.71 4.36 -1.67
CA VAL A 451 -22.74 3.58 -0.96
C VAL A 451 -22.10 2.28 -0.50
N CYS A 452 -22.05 2.08 0.81
CA CYS A 452 -21.46 0.90 1.43
C CYS A 452 -22.52 -0.21 1.57
N HIS A 453 -22.09 -1.46 1.32
CA HIS A 453 -22.93 -2.65 1.44
C HIS A 453 -22.45 -3.57 2.55
N SER A 454 -23.38 -4.24 3.21
CA SER A 454 -23.14 -5.40 4.07
C SER A 454 -23.40 -6.71 3.29
N ARG A 455 -23.37 -7.84 3.97
CA ARG A 455 -23.81 -9.12 3.38
C ARG A 455 -25.33 -9.15 3.14
N ASP A 456 -26.07 -8.34 3.90
CA ASP A 456 -27.53 -8.30 3.87
C ASP A 456 -28.06 -7.20 2.93
N GLY A 457 -27.18 -6.52 2.17
CA GLY A 457 -27.53 -5.45 1.22
C GLY A 457 -27.02 -4.07 1.63
N TYR A 458 -27.75 -3.03 1.26
CA TYR A 458 -27.39 -1.64 1.53
C TYR A 458 -27.20 -1.36 3.02
N ARG A 459 -26.17 -0.59 3.36
CA ARG A 459 -25.81 -0.27 4.73
C ARG A 459 -25.86 1.22 5.03
N MET A 460 -25.12 2.03 4.28
CA MET A 460 -25.02 3.48 4.48
C MET A 460 -24.43 4.16 3.26
N GLY A 461 -24.80 5.42 3.05
CA GLY A 461 -24.12 6.30 2.11
C GLY A 461 -23.18 7.25 2.83
N ILE A 462 -22.06 7.58 2.19
CA ILE A 462 -21.09 8.57 2.63
C ILE A 462 -20.98 9.62 1.53
N VAL A 463 -21.11 10.89 1.90
CA VAL A 463 -20.98 12.04 1.01
C VAL A 463 -19.87 12.95 1.53
N ILE A 464 -18.99 13.37 0.65
CA ILE A 464 -18.20 14.58 0.83
C ILE A 464 -18.82 15.64 -0.04
N GLY A 465 -19.11 16.82 0.52
CA GLY A 465 -19.83 17.87 -0.18
C GLY A 465 -19.31 19.25 0.15
N ARG A 466 -19.90 20.24 -0.54
CA ARG A 466 -19.69 21.66 -0.33
C ARG A 466 -20.98 22.30 0.18
N ASP A 467 -20.87 23.08 1.25
CA ASP A 467 -22.01 23.88 1.74
C ASP A 467 -22.19 25.17 0.93
N GLY A 468 -23.20 25.95 1.27
CA GLY A 468 -23.50 27.22 0.59
C GLY A 468 -22.41 28.30 0.71
N GLN A 469 -21.35 28.07 1.47
CA GLN A 469 -20.17 28.92 1.61
C GLN A 469 -18.91 28.30 0.97
N ASP A 470 -19.09 27.24 0.16
CA ASP A 470 -18.02 26.47 -0.47
C ASP A 470 -17.07 25.75 0.51
N ARG A 471 -17.47 25.57 1.76
CA ARG A 471 -16.69 24.82 2.74
C ARG A 471 -16.96 23.33 2.58
N ARG A 472 -15.91 22.54 2.64
CA ARG A 472 -15.99 21.08 2.51
C ARG A 472 -16.45 20.45 3.83
N PHE A 473 -17.25 19.41 3.72
CA PHE A 473 -17.70 18.61 4.84
C PHE A 473 -17.81 17.12 4.48
N VAL A 474 -17.90 16.26 5.48
CA VAL A 474 -18.31 14.86 5.36
C VAL A 474 -19.63 14.65 6.06
N ALA A 475 -20.52 13.86 5.47
CA ALA A 475 -21.80 13.49 6.02
C ALA A 475 -22.17 12.04 5.65
N SER A 476 -22.99 11.40 6.49
CA SER A 476 -23.73 10.19 6.11
C SER A 476 -25.02 10.59 5.38
N THR A 477 -25.63 9.64 4.64
CA THR A 477 -26.97 9.83 4.07
C THR A 477 -28.02 9.09 4.90
N PRO A 478 -29.31 9.33 4.69
CA PRO A 478 -30.34 8.41 5.15
C PRO A 478 -30.01 6.98 4.68
N SER A 479 -30.24 6.01 5.57
CA SER A 479 -29.89 4.61 5.31
C SER A 479 -31.05 3.78 4.72
N ASP A 480 -32.13 4.44 4.33
CA ASP A 480 -33.23 3.77 3.64
C ASP A 480 -32.82 3.31 2.24
N GLN A 481 -33.36 2.17 1.82
CA GLN A 481 -32.99 1.53 0.57
C GLN A 481 -33.24 2.42 -0.66
N ALA A 482 -34.29 3.22 -0.66
CA ALA A 482 -34.64 4.06 -1.81
C ALA A 482 -33.57 5.13 -2.06
N THR A 483 -33.14 5.84 -1.01
CA THR A 483 -32.05 6.83 -1.08
C THR A 483 -30.74 6.21 -1.55
N LEU A 484 -30.36 5.04 -1.00
CA LEU A 484 -29.09 4.39 -1.34
C LEU A 484 -29.10 3.84 -2.78
N MET A 485 -30.21 3.25 -3.23
CA MET A 485 -30.37 2.81 -4.63
C MET A 485 -30.33 3.99 -5.60
N ASP A 486 -30.94 5.11 -5.24
CA ASP A 486 -30.96 6.31 -6.07
C ASP A 486 -29.56 6.87 -6.29
N LEU A 487 -28.70 6.88 -5.24
CA LEU A 487 -27.32 7.31 -5.34
C LEU A 487 -26.45 6.40 -6.25
N GLU A 488 -26.78 5.12 -6.38
CA GLU A 488 -26.05 4.19 -7.24
C GLU A 488 -26.56 4.11 -8.68
N SER A 489 -27.84 4.44 -8.90
CA SER A 489 -28.49 4.24 -10.18
C SER A 489 -28.37 5.41 -11.15
N ARG A 490 -27.99 6.58 -10.66
CA ARG A 490 -27.81 7.80 -11.46
C ARG A 490 -26.68 8.66 -10.91
N GLU A 491 -26.22 9.62 -11.72
CA GLU A 491 -25.16 10.54 -11.30
C GLU A 491 -25.52 11.24 -10.00
N ALA A 492 -24.63 11.12 -9.01
CA ALA A 492 -24.81 11.78 -7.73
C ALA A 492 -23.80 12.91 -7.49
N VAL A 493 -22.65 12.93 -8.15
CA VAL A 493 -21.70 14.06 -8.08
C VAL A 493 -22.36 15.29 -8.71
N GLY A 494 -22.30 16.42 -8.00
CA GLY A 494 -22.93 17.66 -8.42
C GLY A 494 -24.42 17.79 -8.04
N ARG A 495 -25.05 16.75 -7.48
CA ARG A 495 -26.44 16.86 -6.98
C ARG A 495 -26.50 17.72 -5.75
N THR A 496 -27.59 18.47 -5.67
CA THR A 496 -27.95 19.29 -4.52
C THR A 496 -28.70 18.48 -3.45
N GLY A 497 -28.78 19.03 -2.29
CA GLY A 497 -29.51 18.50 -1.16
C GLY A 497 -29.38 19.41 0.05
N ASN A 498 -29.79 18.91 1.19
CA ASN A 498 -29.70 19.63 2.45
C ASN A 498 -28.87 18.86 3.47
N VAL A 499 -27.90 19.52 4.09
CA VAL A 499 -27.09 18.95 5.16
C VAL A 499 -27.48 19.54 6.51
N ILE A 500 -27.55 18.70 7.53
CA ILE A 500 -27.73 19.10 8.92
C ILE A 500 -26.72 18.39 9.81
N THR A 501 -26.20 19.09 10.81
CA THR A 501 -25.40 18.46 11.88
C THR A 501 -26.29 18.26 13.10
N THR A 502 -26.25 17.05 13.68
CA THR A 502 -27.00 16.74 14.89
C THR A 502 -26.55 17.59 16.09
N GLU A 503 -27.44 17.87 17.02
CA GLU A 503 -27.12 18.64 18.22
C GLU A 503 -25.92 18.06 18.98
N GLY A 504 -25.08 18.95 19.51
CA GLY A 504 -23.85 18.55 20.22
C GLY A 504 -22.64 18.26 19.33
N GLY A 505 -22.67 18.61 18.03
CA GLY A 505 -21.54 18.40 17.11
C GLY A 505 -21.36 16.94 16.68
N GLY A 506 -22.44 16.15 16.70
CA GLY A 506 -22.49 14.75 16.31
C GLY A 506 -22.29 14.52 14.81
N LEU A 507 -22.86 13.45 14.28
CA LEU A 507 -22.80 13.13 12.85
C LEU A 507 -23.58 14.15 12.01
N SER A 508 -23.06 14.44 10.83
CA SER A 508 -23.79 15.20 9.81
C SER A 508 -24.58 14.23 8.92
N LEU A 509 -25.79 14.65 8.54
CA LEU A 509 -26.68 13.94 7.63
C LEU A 509 -26.94 14.80 6.40
N PHE A 510 -26.67 14.25 5.22
CA PHE A 510 -27.00 14.87 3.93
C PHE A 510 -28.19 14.14 3.30
N THR A 511 -29.24 14.86 3.00
CA THR A 511 -30.44 14.36 2.29
C THR A 511 -30.42 14.91 0.87
N PRO A 512 -30.22 14.06 -0.17
CA PRO A 512 -30.27 14.51 -1.56
C PRO A 512 -31.68 14.92 -1.97
N ASP A 513 -31.77 15.89 -2.94
CA ASP A 513 -33.02 16.31 -3.57
C ASP A 513 -33.61 15.23 -4.49
#